data_cda19eb1f81276455be26e8afcd5f93c
#
_entry.id   cda19eb1f81276455be26e8afcd5f93c
#
_cell.length_a   1.000
_cell.length_b   1.000
_cell.length_c   1.000
_cell.angle_alpha   90.00
_cell.angle_beta   90.00
_cell.angle_gamma   90.00
#
_symmetry.space_group_name_H-M   'P 1'
#
loop_
_entity.id
_entity.type
_entity.pdbx_description
1 polymer ?
#
loop_
_entity_poly.entity_id
_entity_poly.type
_entity_poly.pdbx_seq_one_letter_code
_entity_poly.pdbx_strand_id
1 'polypeptide(L)'
;VTSNAVIANGFAEHTDPNALVVGPTGVGLAPSGTLYVADSNGNRIAAVPGALTRSSAMGGGGMTVSKGGSLNDPLGLTIAPDGGVLTANGGDGKFVETSPAGRQVAVKELIPNGGGDLFGLAVSPSGGGVYFVDDAVSGPGANSLRLLF
;
A
#
# COMPACT_ATOMS: atom_id res chain seq x y z
N VAL A 1 25.52 0.91 2.35
CA VAL A 1 24.69 2.02 2.89
C VAL A 1 25.61 2.94 3.66
N THR A 2 25.76 4.18 3.21
CA THR A 2 26.66 5.17 3.81
C THR A 2 25.95 6.15 4.75
N SER A 3 24.62 6.28 4.63
CA SER A 3 23.81 7.14 5.51
C SER A 3 22.36 6.66 5.52
N ASN A 4 21.60 7.07 6.52
CA ASN A 4 20.16 6.96 6.58
C ASN A 4 19.56 8.31 7.02
N ALA A 5 18.30 8.56 6.70
CA ALA A 5 17.57 9.73 7.13
C ALA A 5 16.12 9.38 7.42
N VAL A 6 15.55 9.99 8.45
CA VAL A 6 14.11 9.94 8.70
C VAL A 6 13.45 10.99 7.80
N ILE A 7 12.68 10.54 6.80
CA ILE A 7 12.01 11.42 5.83
C ILE A 7 10.56 11.73 6.17
N ALA A 8 9.93 10.91 7.02
CA ALA A 8 8.61 11.18 7.61
C ALA A 8 8.49 10.48 8.96
N ASN A 9 7.62 10.99 9.82
CA ASN A 9 7.31 10.43 11.13
C ASN A 9 5.87 10.79 11.56
N GLY A 10 5.43 10.22 12.70
CA GLY A 10 4.10 10.51 13.24
C GLY A 10 2.98 9.73 12.54
N PHE A 11 3.28 8.59 11.92
CA PHE A 11 2.27 7.63 11.54
C PHE A 11 1.65 7.02 12.80
N ALA A 12 0.34 6.78 12.74
CA ALA A 12 -0.34 6.08 13.82
C ALA A 12 0.05 4.60 13.82
N GLU A 13 0.16 4.03 15.01
CA GLU A 13 0.42 2.61 15.20
C GLU A 13 -0.40 2.09 16.38
N HIS A 14 -0.69 0.81 16.41
CA HIS A 14 -1.26 0.13 17.58
C HIS A 14 -0.74 -1.31 17.67
N THR A 15 -0.76 -1.85 18.87
CA THR A 15 -0.44 -3.25 19.12
C THR A 15 -1.62 -4.14 18.73
N ASP A 16 -1.36 -5.20 17.98
CA ASP A 16 -2.35 -6.20 17.58
C ASP A 16 -1.87 -7.59 17.99
N PRO A 17 -2.69 -8.40 18.70
CA PRO A 17 -2.30 -9.75 19.13
C PRO A 17 -1.94 -10.69 17.96
N ASN A 18 -2.50 -10.46 16.77
CA ASN A 18 -2.27 -11.32 15.61
C ASN A 18 -1.15 -10.81 14.71
N ALA A 19 -0.81 -9.50 14.76
CA ALA A 19 0.15 -8.87 13.88
C ALA A 19 1.31 -8.15 14.61
N LEU A 20 1.39 -8.25 15.93
CA LEU A 20 2.32 -7.56 16.84
C LEU A 20 2.12 -6.04 16.82
N VAL A 21 2.32 -5.37 15.70
CA VAL A 21 2.10 -3.94 15.52
C VAL A 21 1.49 -3.68 14.15
N VAL A 22 0.41 -2.90 14.13
CA VAL A 22 -0.18 -2.36 12.89
C VAL A 22 0.19 -0.89 12.75
N GLY A 23 0.75 -0.53 11.63
CA GLY A 23 1.22 0.83 11.34
C GLY A 23 1.43 1.04 9.84
N PRO A 24 2.32 1.95 9.40
CA PRO A 24 2.66 2.11 7.99
C PRO A 24 3.36 0.84 7.46
N THR A 25 2.94 0.37 6.28
CA THR A 25 3.40 -0.90 5.70
C THR A 25 3.98 -0.72 4.30
N GLY A 26 3.18 -0.90 3.24
CA GLY A 26 3.64 -0.82 1.87
C GLY A 26 4.06 0.58 1.44
N VAL A 27 5.11 0.66 0.61
CA VAL A 27 5.60 1.93 0.05
C VAL A 27 5.81 1.82 -1.45
N GLY A 28 5.56 2.92 -2.17
CA GLY A 28 5.81 3.02 -3.60
C GLY A 28 6.36 4.40 -3.97
N LEU A 29 7.49 4.43 -4.68
CA LEU A 29 8.10 5.67 -5.14
C LEU A 29 7.61 5.99 -6.56
N ALA A 30 6.90 7.10 -6.71
CA ALA A 30 6.48 7.58 -8.02
C ALA A 30 7.63 8.27 -8.78
N PRO A 31 7.57 8.32 -10.12
CA PRO A 31 8.57 9.03 -10.93
C PRO A 31 8.74 10.52 -10.59
N SER A 32 7.71 11.13 -9.98
CA SER A 32 7.75 12.49 -9.45
C SER A 32 8.68 12.68 -8.24
N GLY A 33 9.20 11.59 -7.66
CA GLY A 33 9.95 11.60 -6.39
C GLY A 33 9.07 11.65 -5.15
N THR A 34 7.76 11.47 -5.29
CA THR A 34 6.82 11.32 -4.17
C THR A 34 6.80 9.87 -3.73
N LEU A 35 7.05 9.62 -2.45
CA LEU A 35 6.84 8.31 -1.84
C LEU A 35 5.41 8.22 -1.31
N TYR A 36 4.66 7.25 -1.79
CA TYR A 36 3.35 6.90 -1.24
C TYR A 36 3.51 5.81 -0.19
N VAL A 37 2.65 5.84 0.83
CA VAL A 37 2.70 4.94 1.98
C VAL A 37 1.28 4.42 2.26
N ALA A 38 1.14 3.11 2.35
CA ALA A 38 -0.05 2.47 2.90
C ALA A 38 0.00 2.62 4.44
N ASP A 39 -0.86 3.46 4.96
CA ASP A 39 -1.00 3.71 6.40
C ASP A 39 -2.22 2.93 6.91
N SER A 40 -1.97 1.68 7.30
CA SER A 40 -3.01 0.71 7.68
C SER A 40 -3.86 1.22 8.83
N ASN A 41 -3.22 1.61 9.93
CA ASN A 41 -3.94 2.11 11.11
C ASN A 41 -4.69 3.42 10.83
N GLY A 42 -4.16 4.27 9.94
CA GLY A 42 -4.84 5.48 9.47
C GLY A 42 -5.96 5.20 8.47
N ASN A 43 -6.05 3.98 7.95
CA ASN A 43 -6.90 3.55 6.84
C ASN A 43 -6.83 4.52 5.66
N ARG A 44 -5.59 4.82 5.21
CA ARG A 44 -5.32 5.85 4.20
C ARG A 44 -4.08 5.55 3.36
N ILE A 45 -3.98 6.26 2.25
CA ILE A 45 -2.74 6.45 1.51
C ILE A 45 -2.17 7.81 1.92
N ALA A 46 -0.93 7.81 2.39
CA ALA A 46 -0.17 9.02 2.66
C ALA A 46 0.87 9.28 1.57
N ALA A 47 1.33 10.53 1.44
CA ALA A 47 2.39 10.94 0.53
C ALA A 47 3.48 11.75 1.24
N VAL A 48 4.72 11.50 0.83
CA VAL A 48 5.92 12.23 1.26
C VAL A 48 6.58 12.79 -0.01
N PRO A 49 6.28 14.03 -0.40
CA PRO A 49 6.87 14.66 -1.58
C PRO A 49 8.38 14.85 -1.44
N GLY A 50 9.13 14.73 -2.54
CA GLY A 50 10.57 14.94 -2.57
C GLY A 50 11.34 13.95 -1.69
N ALA A 51 10.84 12.72 -1.53
CA ALA A 51 11.37 11.74 -0.59
C ALA A 51 12.88 11.47 -0.73
N LEU A 52 13.42 11.51 -1.96
CA LEU A 52 14.83 11.24 -2.23
C LEU A 52 15.77 12.39 -1.84
N THR A 53 15.24 13.59 -1.67
CA THR A 53 16.03 14.82 -1.45
C THR A 53 15.73 15.50 -0.11
N ARG A 54 14.88 14.90 0.71
CA ARG A 54 14.51 15.49 2.01
C ARG A 54 15.68 15.46 2.98
N SER A 55 15.92 16.60 3.59
CA SER A 55 16.90 16.77 4.68
C SER A 55 16.25 16.80 6.07
N SER A 56 14.91 16.81 6.14
CA SER A 56 14.16 16.82 7.40
C SER A 56 12.89 15.98 7.28
N ALA A 57 12.49 15.38 8.40
CA ALA A 57 11.28 14.56 8.46
C ALA A 57 10.01 15.41 8.26
N MET A 58 9.07 14.90 7.50
CA MET A 58 7.71 15.40 7.43
C MET A 58 6.91 14.80 8.59
N GLY A 59 6.30 15.64 9.41
CA GLY A 59 5.47 15.22 10.54
C GLY A 59 4.08 14.76 10.13
N GLY A 60 3.29 14.29 11.11
CA GLY A 60 1.88 13.94 10.93
C GLY A 60 1.64 12.73 10.01
N GLY A 61 2.65 11.88 9.81
CA GLY A 61 2.54 10.72 8.94
C GLY A 61 2.42 11.07 7.44
N GLY A 62 2.98 12.20 7.01
CA GLY A 62 2.86 12.65 5.63
C GLY A 62 1.51 13.32 5.30
N MET A 63 1.32 13.67 4.03
CA MET A 63 0.07 14.26 3.51
C MET A 63 -0.94 13.14 3.21
N THR A 64 -2.19 13.27 3.66
CA THR A 64 -3.24 12.33 3.24
C THR A 64 -3.61 12.56 1.78
N VAL A 65 -3.51 11.51 0.98
CA VAL A 65 -3.92 11.47 -0.45
C VAL A 65 -5.34 10.94 -0.57
N SER A 66 -5.63 9.81 0.07
CA SER A 66 -6.95 9.17 0.08
C SER A 66 -7.17 8.52 1.45
N LYS A 67 -8.40 8.51 1.95
CA LYS A 67 -8.72 7.95 3.27
C LYS A 67 -10.11 7.32 3.26
N GLY A 68 -10.24 6.13 3.89
CA GLY A 68 -11.51 5.40 3.97
C GLY A 68 -12.05 5.02 2.59
N GLY A 69 -13.37 5.10 2.40
CA GLY A 69 -14.00 4.65 1.16
C GLY A 69 -13.84 3.15 0.98
N SER A 70 -13.22 2.75 -0.14
CA SER A 70 -12.89 1.34 -0.41
C SER A 70 -11.58 0.86 0.20
N LEU A 71 -10.79 1.74 0.83
CA LEU A 71 -9.62 1.33 1.61
C LEU A 71 -10.08 0.65 2.89
N ASN A 72 -9.51 -0.50 3.18
CA ASN A 72 -9.78 -1.29 4.37
C ASN A 72 -8.48 -1.97 4.81
N ASP A 73 -7.80 -1.34 5.79
CA ASP A 73 -6.49 -1.80 6.27
C ASP A 73 -5.48 -1.99 5.12
N PRO A 74 -5.12 -0.90 4.38
CA PRO A 74 -4.22 -1.02 3.23
C PRO A 74 -2.83 -1.46 3.69
N LEU A 75 -2.33 -2.56 3.13
CA LEU A 75 -1.04 -3.19 3.46
C LEU A 75 -0.03 -3.06 2.33
N GLY A 76 -0.24 -3.74 1.21
CA GLY A 76 0.63 -3.65 0.04
C GLY A 76 0.40 -2.38 -0.75
N LEU A 77 1.45 -1.81 -1.34
CA LEU A 77 1.35 -0.65 -2.20
C LEU A 77 2.38 -0.70 -3.32
N THR A 78 1.97 -0.35 -4.52
CA THR A 78 2.86 -0.14 -5.68
C THR A 78 2.33 0.98 -6.57
N ILE A 79 3.16 1.49 -7.48
CA ILE A 79 2.79 2.54 -8.43
C ILE A 79 2.56 1.93 -9.80
N ALA A 80 1.37 2.15 -10.36
CA ALA A 80 1.04 1.75 -11.73
C ALA A 80 1.82 2.58 -12.76
N PRO A 81 2.00 2.08 -14.00
CA PRO A 81 2.73 2.79 -15.04
C PRO A 81 2.17 4.17 -15.41
N ASP A 82 0.87 4.39 -15.22
CA ASP A 82 0.18 5.67 -15.42
C ASP A 82 0.29 6.63 -14.21
N GLY A 83 0.96 6.20 -13.14
CA GLY A 83 1.15 6.95 -11.90
C GLY A 83 0.04 6.73 -10.87
N GLY A 84 -0.95 5.89 -11.12
CA GLY A 84 -1.94 5.45 -10.15
C GLY A 84 -1.29 4.72 -8.98
N VAL A 85 -1.89 4.83 -7.80
CA VAL A 85 -1.46 4.11 -6.60
C VAL A 85 -2.34 2.87 -6.44
N LEU A 86 -1.73 1.69 -6.55
CA LEU A 86 -2.39 0.42 -6.31
C LEU A 86 -2.15 -0.02 -4.88
N THR A 87 -3.22 -0.31 -4.14
CA THR A 87 -3.14 -0.83 -2.77
C THR A 87 -3.86 -2.16 -2.64
N ALA A 88 -3.27 -3.05 -1.84
CA ALA A 88 -3.90 -4.27 -1.36
C ALA A 88 -4.49 -4.02 0.02
N ASN A 89 -5.78 -4.29 0.17
CA ASN A 89 -6.46 -4.23 1.46
C ASN A 89 -6.24 -5.53 2.24
N GLY A 90 -5.64 -5.45 3.41
CA GLY A 90 -5.56 -6.58 4.34
C GLY A 90 -6.89 -6.93 4.99
N GLY A 91 -7.81 -5.96 5.11
CA GLY A 91 -9.07 -6.16 5.81
C GLY A 91 -10.17 -6.87 5.00
N ASP A 92 -10.08 -6.94 3.66
CA ASP A 92 -11.18 -7.49 2.85
C ASP A 92 -10.76 -8.16 1.52
N GLY A 93 -9.47 -8.35 1.28
CA GLY A 93 -8.97 -9.05 0.09
C GLY A 93 -9.18 -8.31 -1.23
N LYS A 94 -9.33 -6.97 -1.20
CA LYS A 94 -9.54 -6.14 -2.39
C LYS A 94 -8.29 -5.38 -2.80
N PHE A 95 -8.21 -5.09 -4.10
CA PHE A 95 -7.37 -4.05 -4.68
C PHE A 95 -8.15 -2.76 -4.82
N VAL A 96 -7.48 -1.65 -4.49
CA VAL A 96 -7.98 -0.31 -4.73
C VAL A 96 -6.97 0.46 -5.56
N GLU A 97 -7.40 1.00 -6.68
CA GLU A 97 -6.64 1.95 -7.46
C GLU A 97 -7.04 3.37 -7.10
N THR A 98 -6.06 4.18 -6.74
CA THR A 98 -6.23 5.59 -6.38
C THR A 98 -5.43 6.46 -7.34
N SER A 99 -6.09 7.44 -7.98
CA SER A 99 -5.39 8.42 -8.82
C SER A 99 -4.42 9.26 -7.98
N PRO A 100 -3.39 9.90 -8.57
CA PRO A 100 -2.51 10.82 -7.86
C PRO A 100 -3.24 11.98 -7.17
N ALA A 101 -4.44 12.33 -7.64
CA ALA A 101 -5.31 13.34 -7.03
C ALA A 101 -6.14 12.82 -5.84
N GLY A 102 -5.98 11.55 -5.43
CA GLY A 102 -6.61 10.96 -4.26
C GLY A 102 -8.00 10.36 -4.49
N ARG A 103 -8.47 10.32 -5.74
CA ARG A 103 -9.76 9.69 -6.05
C ARG A 103 -9.57 8.18 -6.26
N GLN A 104 -10.33 7.36 -5.55
CA GLN A 104 -10.42 5.93 -5.79
C GLN A 104 -11.17 5.69 -7.11
N VAL A 105 -10.48 5.16 -8.11
CA VAL A 105 -10.96 5.06 -9.50
C VAL A 105 -11.39 3.66 -9.89
N ALA A 106 -10.81 2.64 -9.23
CA ALA A 106 -11.19 1.25 -9.42
C ALA A 106 -11.05 0.45 -8.13
N VAL A 107 -11.89 -0.58 -8.01
CA VAL A 107 -11.85 -1.57 -6.91
C VAL A 107 -12.07 -2.94 -7.51
N LYS A 108 -11.26 -3.91 -7.12
CA LYS A 108 -11.40 -5.30 -7.55
C LYS A 108 -11.23 -6.24 -6.37
N GLU A 109 -12.23 -7.08 -6.12
CA GLU A 109 -12.09 -8.19 -5.17
C GLU A 109 -11.23 -9.28 -5.82
N LEU A 110 -10.14 -9.64 -5.15
CA LEU A 110 -9.21 -10.69 -5.57
C LEU A 110 -9.39 -11.97 -4.78
N ILE A 111 -9.61 -11.84 -3.49
CA ILE A 111 -9.79 -12.96 -2.55
C ILE A 111 -11.12 -12.74 -1.84
N PRO A 112 -12.19 -13.45 -2.23
CA PRO A 112 -13.48 -13.33 -1.57
C PRO A 112 -13.38 -13.69 -0.08
N ASN A 113 -13.87 -12.80 0.78
CA ASN A 113 -13.75 -12.89 2.24
C ASN A 113 -12.30 -12.96 2.74
N GLY A 114 -11.34 -12.44 1.96
CA GLY A 114 -9.89 -12.51 2.19
C GLY A 114 -9.37 -11.48 3.21
N GLY A 115 -9.99 -11.38 4.37
CA GLY A 115 -9.45 -10.61 5.48
C GLY A 115 -8.21 -11.29 6.05
N GLY A 116 -7.05 -10.62 5.94
CA GLY A 116 -5.76 -11.16 6.36
C GLY A 116 -4.95 -11.89 5.27
N ASP A 117 -5.47 -12.03 4.06
CA ASP A 117 -4.89 -12.91 3.06
C ASP A 117 -4.14 -12.16 1.92
N LEU A 118 -4.25 -10.84 1.84
CA LEU A 118 -3.69 -10.05 0.73
C LEU A 118 -2.62 -9.07 1.21
N PHE A 119 -1.37 -9.23 0.76
CA PHE A 119 -0.22 -8.49 1.26
C PHE A 119 0.57 -7.77 0.15
N GLY A 120 1.70 -8.35 -0.25
CA GLY A 120 2.69 -7.70 -1.12
C GLY A 120 2.20 -7.49 -2.54
N LEU A 121 2.59 -6.35 -3.13
CA LEU A 121 2.32 -5.99 -4.52
C LEU A 121 3.60 -5.63 -5.27
N ALA A 122 3.68 -6.01 -6.54
CA ALA A 122 4.69 -5.50 -7.46
C ALA A 122 4.14 -5.41 -8.89
N VAL A 123 4.33 -4.28 -9.55
CA VAL A 123 4.00 -4.15 -10.98
C VAL A 123 4.99 -4.98 -11.79
N SER A 124 4.48 -5.71 -12.80
CA SER A 124 5.31 -6.42 -13.76
C SER A 124 6.23 -5.44 -14.50
N PRO A 125 7.52 -5.73 -14.68
CA PRO A 125 8.44 -4.86 -15.42
C PRO A 125 7.98 -4.53 -16.84
N SER A 126 7.19 -5.40 -17.45
CA SER A 126 6.58 -5.16 -18.77
C SER A 126 5.34 -4.26 -18.73
N GLY A 127 4.85 -3.90 -17.55
CA GLY A 127 3.60 -3.17 -17.38
C GLY A 127 2.33 -3.99 -17.65
N GLY A 128 2.47 -5.28 -17.95
CA GLY A 128 1.35 -6.15 -18.35
C GLY A 128 0.58 -6.77 -17.20
N GLY A 129 0.82 -6.36 -15.94
CA GLY A 129 0.07 -6.90 -14.82
C GLY A 129 0.68 -6.56 -13.46
N VAL A 130 0.04 -7.07 -12.40
CA VAL A 130 0.45 -6.86 -11.01
C VAL A 130 0.61 -8.21 -10.32
N TYR A 131 1.80 -8.48 -9.80
CA TYR A 131 2.03 -9.61 -8.90
C TYR A 131 1.49 -9.30 -7.52
N PHE A 132 0.88 -10.27 -6.88
CA PHE A 132 0.42 -10.17 -5.51
C PHE A 132 0.58 -11.48 -4.75
N VAL A 133 0.69 -11.39 -3.43
CA VAL A 133 0.76 -12.54 -2.53
C VAL A 133 -0.63 -12.81 -1.99
N ASP A 134 -1.08 -14.06 -2.15
CA ASP A 134 -2.28 -14.62 -1.54
C ASP A 134 -1.82 -15.55 -0.42
N ASP A 135 -1.98 -15.11 0.82
CA ASP A 135 -1.54 -15.84 2.03
C ASP A 135 -2.68 -16.61 2.72
N ALA A 136 -3.79 -16.79 2.02
CA ALA A 136 -4.91 -17.58 2.52
C ALA A 136 -4.46 -18.97 2.99
N VAL A 137 -4.95 -19.40 4.14
CA VAL A 137 -4.56 -20.71 4.73
C VAL A 137 -5.20 -21.90 4.01
N SER A 138 -6.25 -21.66 3.21
CA SER A 138 -6.98 -22.69 2.47
C SER A 138 -7.76 -22.10 1.30
N GLY A 139 -8.12 -22.95 0.34
CA GLY A 139 -8.89 -22.57 -0.83
C GLY A 139 -8.06 -22.60 -2.13
N PRO A 140 -8.71 -22.41 -3.28
CA PRO A 140 -8.02 -22.36 -4.57
C PRO A 140 -7.07 -21.16 -4.63
N GLY A 141 -5.77 -21.42 -4.76
CA GLY A 141 -4.75 -20.38 -4.84
C GLY A 141 -4.14 -19.95 -3.50
N ALA A 142 -4.50 -20.60 -2.38
CA ALA A 142 -3.91 -20.35 -1.07
C ALA A 142 -2.37 -20.49 -1.08
N ASN A 143 -1.67 -19.66 -0.28
CA ASN A 143 -0.21 -19.63 -0.17
C ASN A 143 0.48 -19.53 -1.54
N SER A 144 0.08 -18.58 -2.35
CA SER A 144 0.58 -18.46 -3.72
C SER A 144 1.02 -17.05 -4.10
N LEU A 145 1.97 -16.99 -5.05
CA LEU A 145 2.27 -15.77 -5.80
C LEU A 145 1.41 -15.77 -7.06
N ARG A 146 0.64 -14.73 -7.27
CA ARG A 146 -0.34 -14.62 -8.35
C ARG A 146 -0.07 -13.41 -9.24
N LEU A 147 -0.53 -13.46 -10.48
CA LEU A 147 -0.45 -12.37 -11.44
C LEU A 147 -1.86 -12.00 -11.90
N LEU A 148 -2.21 -10.74 -11.72
CA LEU A 148 -3.40 -10.10 -12.28
C LEU A 148 -3.02 -9.40 -13.59
N PHE A 149 -3.76 -9.67 -14.66
CA PHE A 149 -3.62 -9.03 -15.98
C PHE A 149 -4.69 -7.96 -16.18
#